data_b6db488c1f5582d0da9da5906e091cfc
#
_entry.id   b6db488c1f5582d0da9da5906e091cfc
#
_cell.length_a   1.000
_cell.length_b   1.000
_cell.length_c   1.000
_cell.angle_alpha   90.00
_cell.angle_beta   90.00
_cell.angle_gamma   90.00
#
_symmetry.space_group_name_H-M   'P 1'
#
loop_
_entity.id
_entity.type
_entity.pdbx_description
1 polymer ?
#
loop_
_entity_poly.entity_id
_entity_poly.type
_entity_poly.pdbx_seq_one_letter_code
_entity_poly.pdbx_strand_id
1 'polypeptide(L)'
;MFADAVNFTALTSQNEAHAISVLHDFLTSTAHPLLDEHGADTRKDLGDGLLVTFADVETAVACAEKMQAALAADRVADPPRWKGLRFRIAIHYSDVQFVEGDVFGEGVNLAKRLQEVAATDAIILSHTVTENIRASRTPEIRDLGFVALKGFDRPVRAYDLISGPSSSLRVLRAEEEIPSIAVLPFENLGASEKDTYFADGLVEDIIGSLSGLREMVVSARGSTL
;
A
#
# COMPACT_ATOMS: atom_id res chain seq x y z
N MET A 1 -7.30 11.00 0.32
CA MET A 1 -5.93 10.88 0.88
C MET A 1 -6.01 10.63 2.37
N PHE A 2 -5.25 9.64 2.86
CA PHE A 2 -4.96 9.46 4.29
C PHE A 2 -3.48 9.75 4.54
N ALA A 3 -3.19 10.44 5.64
CA ALA A 3 -1.84 10.67 6.13
C ALA A 3 -1.81 10.38 7.64
N ASP A 4 -0.78 9.73 8.14
CA ASP A 4 -0.71 9.23 9.52
C ASP A 4 0.73 9.27 10.05
N ALA A 5 0.88 9.71 11.29
CA ALA A 5 2.19 9.77 11.92
C ALA A 5 2.68 8.38 12.34
N VAL A 6 3.85 8.02 11.87
CA VAL A 6 4.43 6.70 12.14
C VAL A 6 4.97 6.65 13.57
N ASN A 7 4.62 5.55 14.27
CA ASN A 7 5.07 5.30 15.65
C ASN A 7 4.71 6.41 16.64
N PHE A 8 3.61 7.15 16.41
CA PHE A 8 3.21 8.24 17.29
C PHE A 8 2.96 7.78 18.72
N THR A 9 2.34 6.60 18.91
CA THR A 9 2.17 5.98 20.23
C THR A 9 3.51 5.76 20.96
N ALA A 10 4.56 5.38 20.25
CA ALA A 10 5.89 5.23 20.85
C ALA A 10 6.54 6.57 21.21
N LEU A 11 6.29 7.62 20.41
CA LEU A 11 6.74 8.97 20.71
C LEU A 11 6.01 9.54 21.94
N THR A 12 4.70 9.36 22.03
CA THR A 12 3.90 9.79 23.20
C THR A 12 4.30 9.06 24.46
N SER A 13 4.63 7.76 24.39
CA SER A 13 5.10 6.99 25.54
C SER A 13 6.43 7.50 26.11
N GLN A 14 7.26 8.15 25.31
CA GLN A 14 8.54 8.74 25.76
C GLN A 14 8.33 10.13 26.35
N ASN A 15 7.57 10.97 25.66
CA ASN A 15 7.23 12.33 26.08
C ASN A 15 5.95 12.80 25.34
N GLU A 16 4.81 12.60 25.98
CA GLU A 16 3.50 12.92 25.42
C GLU A 16 3.35 14.39 25.03
N ALA A 17 3.70 15.30 25.94
CA ALA A 17 3.55 16.73 25.71
C ALA A 17 4.42 17.19 24.52
N HIS A 18 5.63 16.66 24.38
CA HIS A 18 6.52 16.96 23.26
C HIS A 18 5.98 16.39 21.95
N ALA A 19 5.56 15.11 21.94
CA ALA A 19 5.02 14.46 20.74
C ALA A 19 3.78 15.21 20.19
N ILE A 20 2.85 15.56 21.07
CA ILE A 20 1.66 16.34 20.73
C ILE A 20 2.05 17.72 20.18
N SER A 21 2.97 18.42 20.85
CA SER A 21 3.45 19.74 20.41
C SER A 21 4.07 19.71 19.02
N VAL A 22 4.92 18.72 18.75
CA VAL A 22 5.60 18.56 17.45
C VAL A 22 4.59 18.24 16.33
N LEU A 23 3.65 17.32 16.59
CA LEU A 23 2.60 17.01 15.63
C LEU A 23 1.72 18.22 15.34
N HIS A 24 1.23 18.90 16.39
CA HIS A 24 0.38 20.09 16.27
C HIS A 24 1.10 21.20 15.49
N ASP A 25 2.38 21.42 15.79
CA ASP A 25 3.18 22.43 15.07
C ASP A 25 3.32 22.07 13.58
N PHE A 26 3.61 20.82 13.23
CA PHE A 26 3.65 20.38 11.83
C PHE A 26 2.31 20.55 11.14
N LEU A 27 1.22 20.11 11.78
CA LEU A 27 -0.13 20.23 11.21
C LEU A 27 -0.49 21.69 10.93
N THR A 28 -0.30 22.58 11.90
CA THR A 28 -0.75 23.98 11.80
C THR A 28 0.18 24.85 10.95
N SER A 29 1.49 24.62 11.00
CA SER A 29 2.45 25.46 10.28
C SER A 29 2.78 24.97 8.86
N THR A 30 2.47 23.73 8.53
CA THR A 30 2.88 23.12 7.26
C THR A 30 1.74 22.34 6.58
N ALA A 31 1.19 21.32 7.24
CA ALA A 31 0.24 20.45 6.58
C ALA A 31 -1.05 21.20 6.19
N HIS A 32 -1.67 21.90 7.13
CA HIS A 32 -2.92 22.67 6.85
C HIS A 32 -2.71 23.76 5.80
N PRO A 33 -1.66 24.60 5.85
CA PRO A 33 -1.38 25.54 4.76
C PRO A 33 -1.20 24.89 3.40
N LEU A 34 -0.51 23.75 3.34
CA LEU A 34 -0.34 23.00 2.08
C LEU A 34 -1.67 22.44 1.57
N LEU A 35 -2.54 21.95 2.45
CA LEU A 35 -3.88 21.50 2.09
C LEU A 35 -4.73 22.64 1.51
N ASP A 36 -4.69 23.80 2.14
CA ASP A 36 -5.42 24.99 1.67
C ASP A 36 -4.85 25.51 0.33
N GLU A 37 -3.52 25.54 0.16
CA GLU A 37 -2.85 25.91 -1.11
C GLU A 37 -3.24 24.98 -2.26
N HIS A 38 -3.43 23.67 -1.98
CA HIS A 38 -3.78 22.66 -2.99
C HIS A 38 -5.28 22.43 -3.12
N GLY A 39 -6.13 23.28 -2.51
CA GLY A 39 -7.56 23.23 -2.68
C GLY A 39 -8.19 21.95 -2.13
N ALA A 40 -7.82 21.56 -0.92
CA ALA A 40 -8.49 20.44 -0.24
C ALA A 40 -9.97 20.77 0.02
N ASP A 41 -10.88 19.89 -0.41
CA ASP A 41 -12.33 20.09 -0.24
C ASP A 41 -12.78 19.87 1.20
N THR A 42 -12.26 18.79 1.83
CA THR A 42 -12.56 18.43 3.20
C THR A 42 -11.30 17.97 3.91
N ARG A 43 -11.16 18.39 5.16
CA ARG A 43 -10.09 17.98 6.05
C ARG A 43 -10.67 17.51 7.38
N LYS A 44 -10.25 16.33 7.84
CA LYS A 44 -10.60 15.78 9.13
C LYS A 44 -9.35 15.34 9.87
N ASP A 45 -9.10 15.94 11.02
CA ASP A 45 -8.03 15.55 11.91
C ASP A 45 -8.45 14.29 12.69
N LEU A 46 -7.61 13.26 12.69
CA LEU A 46 -7.87 11.93 13.27
C LEU A 46 -6.99 11.63 14.49
N GLY A 47 -6.54 12.67 15.19
CA GLY A 47 -5.58 12.55 16.28
C GLY A 47 -4.15 12.60 15.77
N ASP A 48 -3.57 11.48 15.39
CA ASP A 48 -2.22 11.38 14.83
C ASP A 48 -2.18 11.37 13.29
N GLY A 49 -3.33 11.55 12.64
CA GLY A 49 -3.45 11.52 11.19
C GLY A 49 -4.47 12.48 10.62
N LEU A 50 -4.58 12.45 9.30
CA LEU A 50 -5.48 13.29 8.50
C LEU A 50 -6.25 12.43 7.48
N LEU A 51 -7.55 12.69 7.34
CA LEU A 51 -8.35 12.32 6.17
C LEU A 51 -8.64 13.60 5.38
N VAL A 52 -8.29 13.58 4.08
CA VAL A 52 -8.44 14.75 3.21
C VAL A 52 -9.03 14.32 1.87
N THR A 53 -9.97 15.10 1.34
CA THR A 53 -10.49 14.95 -0.02
C THR A 53 -10.02 16.09 -0.92
N PHE A 54 -9.88 15.80 -2.20
CA PHE A 54 -9.49 16.75 -3.26
C PHE A 54 -10.38 16.52 -4.47
N ALA A 55 -10.62 17.57 -5.25
CA ALA A 55 -11.39 17.48 -6.48
C ALA A 55 -10.67 16.68 -7.58
N ASP A 56 -9.33 16.67 -7.57
CA ASP A 56 -8.54 15.97 -8.56
C ASP A 56 -7.31 15.26 -7.97
N VAL A 57 -6.79 14.31 -8.75
CA VAL A 57 -5.68 13.44 -8.38
C VAL A 57 -4.35 14.22 -8.30
N GLU A 58 -4.11 15.12 -9.23
CA GLU A 58 -2.85 15.87 -9.33
C GLU A 58 -2.61 16.74 -8.10
N THR A 59 -3.63 17.43 -7.63
CA THR A 59 -3.54 18.29 -6.43
C THR A 59 -3.30 17.47 -5.18
N ALA A 60 -3.96 16.30 -5.06
CA ALA A 60 -3.74 15.38 -3.96
C ALA A 60 -2.29 14.86 -3.91
N VAL A 61 -1.76 14.44 -5.08
CA VAL A 61 -0.40 13.92 -5.21
C VAL A 61 0.63 15.03 -4.94
N ALA A 62 0.43 16.23 -5.50
CA ALA A 62 1.33 17.37 -5.28
C ALA A 62 1.39 17.79 -3.81
N CYS A 63 0.25 17.79 -3.13
CA CYS A 63 0.17 18.10 -1.71
C CYS A 63 0.95 17.06 -0.88
N ALA A 64 0.74 15.78 -1.14
CA ALA A 64 1.42 14.70 -0.44
C ALA A 64 2.95 14.76 -0.62
N GLU A 65 3.43 15.04 -1.84
CA GLU A 65 4.86 15.23 -2.11
C GLU A 65 5.45 16.41 -1.32
N LYS A 66 4.76 17.56 -1.30
CA LYS A 66 5.22 18.73 -0.54
C LYS A 66 5.24 18.46 0.96
N MET A 67 4.26 17.74 1.51
CA MET A 67 4.26 17.34 2.92
C MET A 67 5.47 16.46 3.25
N GLN A 68 5.76 15.44 2.45
CA GLN A 68 6.92 14.57 2.65
C GLN A 68 8.24 15.30 2.43
N ALA A 69 8.31 16.21 1.45
CA ALA A 69 9.49 17.04 1.21
C ALA A 69 9.79 17.97 2.40
N ALA A 70 8.78 18.58 3.02
CA ALA A 70 8.93 19.41 4.20
C ALA A 70 9.51 18.62 5.40
N LEU A 71 8.96 17.42 5.66
CA LEU A 71 9.47 16.52 6.69
C LEU A 71 10.89 16.04 6.38
N ALA A 72 11.21 15.77 5.11
CA ALA A 72 12.55 15.38 4.70
C ALA A 72 13.57 16.52 4.88
N ALA A 73 13.18 17.75 4.55
CA ALA A 73 14.01 18.94 4.75
C ALA A 73 14.27 19.20 6.25
N ASP A 74 13.25 19.05 7.09
CA ASP A 74 13.39 19.23 8.55
C ASP A 74 14.38 18.23 9.16
N ARG A 75 14.39 16.99 8.69
CA ARG A 75 15.31 15.95 9.21
C ARG A 75 16.80 16.28 9.06
N VAL A 76 17.16 17.09 8.06
CA VAL A 76 18.56 17.52 7.82
C VAL A 76 18.84 18.92 8.38
N ALA A 77 17.84 19.58 8.94
CA ALA A 77 17.99 20.86 9.62
C ALA A 77 18.66 20.68 10.98
N ASP A 78 19.35 21.73 11.46
CA ASP A 78 20.01 21.72 12.77
C ASP A 78 19.65 23.01 13.56
N PRO A 79 18.86 22.90 14.63
CA PRO A 79 18.11 21.71 15.08
C PRO A 79 16.87 21.44 14.20
N PRO A 80 16.46 20.18 14.07
CA PRO A 80 15.22 19.84 13.40
C PRO A 80 14.01 20.31 14.23
N ARG A 81 13.05 20.93 13.57
CA ARG A 81 11.82 21.47 14.20
C ARG A 81 10.88 20.35 14.65
N TRP A 82 10.73 19.31 13.79
CA TRP A 82 9.80 18.20 14.01
C TRP A 82 10.56 16.90 14.26
N LYS A 83 11.52 16.93 15.17
CA LYS A 83 12.40 15.80 15.47
C LYS A 83 11.62 14.51 15.75
N GLY A 84 11.90 13.48 14.93
CA GLY A 84 11.30 12.16 15.07
C GLY A 84 9.94 12.01 14.39
N LEU A 85 9.31 13.08 13.92
CA LEU A 85 8.04 13.01 13.21
C LEU A 85 8.23 12.43 11.81
N ARG A 86 7.45 11.40 11.48
CA ARG A 86 7.45 10.71 10.19
C ARG A 86 6.01 10.44 9.81
N PHE A 87 5.71 10.53 8.53
CA PHE A 87 4.38 10.24 8.01
C PHE A 87 4.42 9.12 6.98
N ARG A 88 3.31 8.42 6.85
CA ARG A 88 2.97 7.55 5.74
C ARG A 88 1.66 8.06 5.13
N ILE A 89 1.61 8.13 3.82
CA ILE A 89 0.49 8.72 3.09
C ILE A 89 -0.04 7.69 2.10
N ALA A 90 -1.36 7.62 1.93
CA ALA A 90 -1.98 6.87 0.84
C ALA A 90 -3.05 7.70 0.14
N ILE A 91 -3.10 7.55 -1.17
CA ILE A 91 -4.07 8.23 -2.04
C ILE A 91 -4.85 7.19 -2.83
N HIS A 92 -6.17 7.32 -2.79
CA HIS A 92 -7.09 6.53 -3.60
C HIS A 92 -8.07 7.45 -4.29
N TYR A 93 -8.43 7.14 -5.53
CA TYR A 93 -9.42 7.87 -6.31
C TYR A 93 -10.69 7.05 -6.47
N SER A 94 -11.79 7.58 -5.97
CA SER A 94 -13.13 6.98 -6.05
C SER A 94 -14.20 8.00 -5.70
N ASP A 95 -15.45 7.66 -5.99
CA ASP A 95 -16.60 8.41 -5.46
C ASP A 95 -16.69 8.27 -3.94
N VAL A 96 -17.06 9.35 -3.28
CA VAL A 96 -17.29 9.41 -1.83
C VAL A 96 -18.62 10.09 -1.54
N GLN A 97 -19.21 9.81 -0.38
CA GLN A 97 -20.43 10.43 0.09
C GLN A 97 -20.12 11.37 1.25
N PHE A 98 -20.66 12.58 1.18
CA PHE A 98 -20.58 13.54 2.25
C PHE A 98 -21.89 13.52 3.04
N VAL A 99 -21.82 13.21 4.34
CA VAL A 99 -22.96 13.15 5.22
C VAL A 99 -22.62 13.90 6.51
N GLU A 100 -23.36 14.96 6.82
CA GLU A 100 -23.19 15.77 8.04
C GLU A 100 -21.74 16.27 8.26
N GLY A 101 -21.02 16.58 7.17
CA GLY A 101 -19.63 17.05 7.21
C GLY A 101 -18.58 15.93 7.35
N ASP A 102 -19.00 14.68 7.35
CA ASP A 102 -18.11 13.51 7.31
C ASP A 102 -18.07 12.87 5.93
N VAL A 103 -17.05 12.08 5.66
CA VAL A 103 -16.78 11.43 4.37
C VAL A 103 -16.90 9.91 4.51
N PHE A 104 -17.76 9.32 3.70
CA PHE A 104 -18.04 7.88 3.70
C PHE A 104 -17.84 7.27 2.32
N GLY A 105 -17.53 5.98 2.31
CA GLY A 105 -17.43 5.16 1.11
C GLY A 105 -16.41 4.04 1.24
N GLU A 106 -16.53 3.04 0.38
CA GLU A 106 -15.57 1.93 0.31
C GLU A 106 -14.16 2.46 0.00
N GLY A 107 -14.04 3.46 -0.88
CA GLY A 107 -12.78 4.09 -1.21
C GLY A 107 -12.10 4.79 -0.04
N VAL A 108 -12.85 5.32 0.92
CA VAL A 108 -12.29 5.87 2.16
C VAL A 108 -11.62 4.77 2.98
N ASN A 109 -12.29 3.62 3.11
CA ASN A 109 -11.74 2.46 3.79
C ASN A 109 -10.50 1.90 3.07
N LEU A 110 -10.54 1.83 1.73
CA LEU A 110 -9.42 1.37 0.92
C LEU A 110 -8.20 2.28 1.10
N ALA A 111 -8.38 3.60 1.01
CA ALA A 111 -7.29 4.56 1.22
C ALA A 111 -6.67 4.42 2.62
N LYS A 112 -7.48 4.21 3.66
CA LYS A 112 -6.99 3.94 5.02
C LYS A 112 -6.17 2.65 5.08
N ARG A 113 -6.65 1.56 4.48
CA ARG A 113 -5.93 0.28 4.49
C ARG A 113 -4.62 0.34 3.71
N LEU A 114 -4.58 1.04 2.58
CA LEU A 114 -3.34 1.31 1.85
C LEU A 114 -2.34 2.08 2.73
N GLN A 115 -2.81 3.07 3.49
CA GLN A 115 -1.97 3.85 4.39
C GLN A 115 -1.40 2.97 5.52
N GLU A 116 -2.18 2.03 6.08
CA GLU A 116 -1.74 1.12 7.15
C GLU A 116 -0.57 0.20 6.73
N VAL A 117 -0.51 -0.18 5.46
CA VAL A 117 0.56 -1.04 4.89
C VAL A 117 1.72 -0.24 4.28
N ALA A 118 1.59 1.08 4.21
CA ALA A 118 2.62 1.95 3.68
C ALA A 118 3.88 1.93 4.56
N ALA A 119 5.05 1.97 3.92
CA ALA A 119 6.31 2.18 4.62
C ALA A 119 6.38 3.59 5.22
N THR A 120 7.28 3.77 6.17
CA THR A 120 7.60 5.09 6.71
C THR A 120 8.09 6.01 5.60
N ASP A 121 7.57 7.23 5.54
CA ASP A 121 7.81 8.25 4.51
C ASP A 121 7.34 7.88 3.10
N ALA A 122 6.65 6.77 2.91
CA ALA A 122 6.10 6.41 1.61
C ALA A 122 4.81 7.18 1.30
N ILE A 123 4.58 7.39 0.01
CA ILE A 123 3.31 7.83 -0.56
C ILE A 123 2.78 6.70 -1.44
N ILE A 124 1.76 5.99 -0.99
CA ILE A 124 1.19 4.87 -1.73
C ILE A 124 -0.01 5.35 -2.55
N LEU A 125 -0.01 4.99 -3.81
CA LEU A 125 -1.08 5.27 -4.77
C LEU A 125 -1.82 3.98 -5.10
N SER A 126 -3.15 4.02 -5.13
CA SER A 126 -3.92 2.94 -5.73
C SER A 126 -3.82 2.96 -7.26
N HIS A 127 -4.17 1.87 -7.92
CA HIS A 127 -4.19 1.78 -9.38
C HIS A 127 -5.08 2.86 -10.02
N THR A 128 -6.26 3.13 -9.45
CA THR A 128 -7.15 4.18 -9.96
C THR A 128 -6.53 5.58 -9.93
N VAL A 129 -5.63 5.87 -9.00
CA VAL A 129 -4.87 7.12 -8.98
C VAL A 129 -3.93 7.19 -10.17
N THR A 130 -3.17 6.11 -10.45
CA THR A 130 -2.22 6.10 -11.57
C THR A 130 -2.89 6.21 -12.94
N GLU A 131 -4.11 5.67 -13.09
CA GLU A 131 -4.91 5.80 -14.31
C GLU A 131 -5.47 7.21 -14.53
N ASN A 132 -5.62 7.99 -13.48
CA ASN A 132 -6.19 9.34 -13.53
C ASN A 132 -5.15 10.45 -13.43
N ILE A 133 -3.87 10.15 -13.28
CA ILE A 133 -2.78 11.12 -13.41
C ILE A 133 -2.62 11.47 -14.90
N ARG A 134 -2.66 12.77 -15.23
CA ARG A 134 -2.52 13.23 -16.62
C ARG A 134 -1.11 12.97 -17.14
N ALA A 135 -1.01 12.71 -18.45
CA ALA A 135 0.26 12.46 -19.13
C ALA A 135 1.27 13.65 -19.04
N SER A 136 0.79 14.86 -18.75
CA SER A 136 1.63 16.04 -18.53
C SER A 136 2.45 15.99 -17.24
N ARG A 137 2.05 15.13 -16.30
CA ARG A 137 2.77 14.86 -15.06
C ARG A 137 3.06 13.36 -15.00
N THR A 138 4.29 12.97 -15.21
CA THR A 138 4.73 11.58 -15.05
C THR A 138 5.59 11.51 -13.79
N PRO A 139 4.98 11.34 -12.62
CA PRO A 139 5.75 11.12 -11.41
C PRO A 139 6.53 9.81 -11.54
N GLU A 140 7.70 9.75 -10.92
CA GLU A 140 8.40 8.48 -10.82
C GLU A 140 7.67 7.58 -9.84
N ILE A 141 7.09 6.49 -10.34
CA ILE A 141 6.33 5.52 -9.55
C ILE A 141 6.93 4.13 -9.68
N ARG A 142 6.92 3.39 -8.59
CA ARG A 142 7.32 1.99 -8.53
C ARG A 142 6.08 1.13 -8.36
N ASP A 143 5.88 0.18 -9.24
CA ASP A 143 4.82 -0.82 -9.10
C ASP A 143 5.15 -1.77 -7.92
N LEU A 144 4.26 -1.87 -6.97
CA LEU A 144 4.37 -2.75 -5.81
C LEU A 144 3.67 -4.09 -6.03
N GLY A 145 2.97 -4.22 -7.18
CA GLY A 145 2.11 -5.36 -7.46
C GLY A 145 0.81 -5.32 -6.66
N PHE A 146 0.27 -6.50 -6.40
CA PHE A 146 -0.96 -6.66 -5.63
C PHE A 146 -0.67 -6.75 -4.14
N VAL A 147 -1.40 -5.96 -3.34
CA VAL A 147 -1.26 -5.86 -1.89
C VAL A 147 -2.53 -6.36 -1.22
N ALA A 148 -2.42 -7.34 -0.32
CA ALA A 148 -3.53 -7.80 0.48
C ALA A 148 -3.88 -6.75 1.55
N LEU A 149 -5.14 -6.36 1.60
CA LEU A 149 -5.63 -5.37 2.54
C LEU A 149 -6.67 -6.01 3.48
N LYS A 150 -6.55 -5.75 4.76
CA LYS A 150 -7.49 -6.27 5.76
C LYS A 150 -8.93 -5.82 5.46
N GLY A 151 -9.84 -6.78 5.32
CA GLY A 151 -11.26 -6.52 5.05
C GLY A 151 -11.60 -6.35 3.58
N PHE A 152 -10.66 -6.65 2.67
CA PHE A 152 -10.88 -6.74 1.23
C PHE A 152 -10.59 -8.16 0.76
N ASP A 153 -11.55 -8.77 0.04
CA ASP A 153 -11.45 -10.16 -0.44
C ASP A 153 -10.44 -10.32 -1.58
N ARG A 154 -10.15 -9.23 -2.28
CA ARG A 154 -9.22 -9.22 -3.42
C ARG A 154 -8.05 -8.29 -3.15
N PRO A 155 -6.82 -8.71 -3.49
CA PRO A 155 -5.66 -7.84 -3.42
C PRO A 155 -5.82 -6.61 -4.32
N VAL A 156 -5.29 -5.48 -3.90
CA VAL A 156 -5.37 -4.20 -4.62
C VAL A 156 -4.01 -3.87 -5.19
N ARG A 157 -3.93 -3.54 -6.48
CA ARG A 157 -2.69 -3.10 -7.10
C ARG A 157 -2.32 -1.72 -6.60
N ALA A 158 -1.10 -1.59 -6.10
CA ALA A 158 -0.60 -0.39 -5.46
C ALA A 158 0.75 0.04 -6.04
N TYR A 159 1.07 1.31 -5.88
CA TYR A 159 2.28 1.93 -6.38
C TYR A 159 2.90 2.82 -5.32
N ASP A 160 4.21 2.87 -5.26
CA ASP A 160 4.97 3.78 -4.41
C ASP A 160 5.41 4.99 -5.25
N LEU A 161 5.06 6.17 -4.80
CA LEU A 161 5.49 7.42 -5.40
C LEU A 161 6.90 7.75 -4.90
N ILE A 162 7.88 7.77 -5.81
CA ILE A 162 9.27 8.03 -5.45
C ILE A 162 9.48 9.54 -5.30
N SER A 163 9.41 10.01 -4.06
CA SER A 163 9.53 11.44 -3.70
C SER A 163 10.86 11.79 -3.03
N GLY A 164 11.98 11.08 -3.38
CA GLY A 164 13.29 11.38 -2.80
C GLY A 164 14.17 10.15 -2.58
N PRO A 165 15.38 10.30 -2.01
CA PRO A 165 16.40 9.26 -1.98
C PRO A 165 16.12 8.07 -1.05
N SER A 166 14.98 7.97 -0.40
CA SER A 166 14.76 6.97 0.65
C SER A 166 13.31 6.50 0.79
N SER A 167 12.71 5.97 -0.28
CA SER A 167 11.53 5.15 -0.10
C SER A 167 11.96 3.67 0.04
N SER A 168 12.28 3.26 1.25
CA SER A 168 12.56 1.86 1.53
C SER A 168 11.26 1.13 1.88
N LEU A 169 10.96 0.14 1.09
CA LEU A 169 9.79 -0.73 1.14
C LEU A 169 9.60 -1.43 2.49
N ARG A 170 8.49 -1.15 3.14
CA ARG A 170 7.79 -2.10 3.99
C ARG A 170 6.35 -2.27 3.53
N VAL A 171 6.13 -2.39 2.24
CA VAL A 171 4.86 -2.91 1.77
C VAL A 171 4.92 -4.41 2.03
N LEU A 172 3.99 -4.90 2.84
CA LEU A 172 3.69 -6.31 2.85
C LEU A 172 3.18 -6.62 1.43
N ARG A 173 4.09 -7.07 0.55
CA ARG A 173 3.62 -7.71 -0.67
C ARG A 173 2.62 -8.75 -0.19
N ALA A 174 1.40 -8.70 -0.71
CA ALA A 174 0.73 -9.95 -0.93
C ALA A 174 1.72 -10.69 -1.84
N GLU A 175 2.50 -11.62 -1.29
CA GLU A 175 2.91 -12.71 -2.13
C GLU A 175 1.60 -13.12 -2.78
N GLU A 176 1.50 -12.92 -4.09
CA GLU A 176 0.52 -13.68 -4.84
C GLU A 176 0.83 -15.11 -4.41
N GLU A 177 0.07 -15.62 -3.46
CA GLU A 177 -0.16 -17.05 -3.42
C GLU A 177 -0.92 -17.33 -4.72
N ILE A 178 -0.17 -17.35 -5.83
CA ILE A 178 -0.63 -18.07 -7.00
C ILE A 178 -0.86 -19.45 -6.41
N PRO A 179 -2.13 -19.89 -6.31
CA PRO A 179 -2.42 -21.14 -5.66
C PRO A 179 -1.51 -22.19 -6.29
N SER A 180 -0.60 -22.75 -5.52
CA SER A 180 0.34 -23.75 -5.99
C SER A 180 -0.23 -25.12 -5.62
N ILE A 181 -0.34 -25.99 -6.63
CA ILE A 181 -0.73 -27.37 -6.43
C ILE A 181 0.50 -28.22 -6.68
N ALA A 182 0.83 -29.06 -5.71
CA ALA A 182 1.80 -30.12 -5.89
C ALA A 182 1.06 -31.42 -6.26
N VAL A 183 1.35 -31.95 -7.44
CA VAL A 183 0.87 -33.29 -7.83
C VAL A 183 1.90 -34.30 -7.35
N LEU A 184 1.49 -35.15 -6.41
CA LEU A 184 2.34 -36.21 -5.88
C LEU A 184 2.16 -37.49 -6.72
N PRO A 185 3.22 -38.29 -6.90
CA PRO A 185 3.13 -39.60 -7.53
C PRO A 185 2.11 -40.48 -6.80
N PHE A 186 1.34 -41.27 -7.54
CA PHE A 186 0.49 -42.29 -6.95
C PHE A 186 1.32 -43.47 -6.50
N GLU A 187 1.07 -43.98 -5.31
CA GLU A 187 1.64 -45.27 -4.89
C GLU A 187 0.84 -46.41 -5.50
N ASN A 188 1.52 -47.30 -6.23
CA ASN A 188 0.90 -48.52 -6.73
C ASN A 188 0.75 -49.52 -5.58
N LEU A 189 -0.46 -49.74 -5.09
CA LEU A 189 -0.76 -50.75 -4.07
C LEU A 189 -0.94 -52.15 -4.64
N GLY A 190 -0.89 -52.29 -5.98
CA GLY A 190 -0.99 -53.57 -6.70
C GLY A 190 0.39 -54.22 -6.95
N ALA A 191 0.41 -55.52 -7.19
CA ALA A 191 1.62 -56.28 -7.43
C ALA A 191 2.07 -56.31 -8.91
N SER A 192 1.46 -55.48 -9.79
CA SER A 192 1.71 -55.49 -11.24
C SER A 192 2.60 -54.32 -11.67
N GLU A 193 3.74 -54.61 -12.33
CA GLU A 193 4.61 -53.59 -12.94
C GLU A 193 3.89 -52.72 -14.00
N LYS A 194 2.85 -53.27 -14.65
CA LYS A 194 2.09 -52.54 -15.67
C LYS A 194 1.30 -51.37 -15.08
N ASP A 195 0.90 -51.47 -13.82
CA ASP A 195 0.11 -50.42 -13.15
C ASP A 195 0.98 -49.22 -12.74
N THR A 196 2.30 -49.39 -12.67
CA THR A 196 3.24 -48.30 -12.39
C THR A 196 3.31 -47.30 -13.56
N TYR A 197 3.37 -47.78 -14.80
CA TYR A 197 3.35 -46.91 -15.99
C TYR A 197 2.05 -46.18 -16.14
N PHE A 198 0.94 -46.78 -15.73
CA PHE A 198 -0.37 -46.11 -15.75
C PHE A 198 -0.44 -45.01 -14.71
N ALA A 199 0.10 -45.21 -13.51
CA ALA A 199 0.14 -44.20 -12.45
C ALA A 199 1.01 -43.01 -12.85
N ASP A 200 2.18 -43.24 -13.47
CA ASP A 200 3.05 -42.15 -13.95
C ASP A 200 2.39 -41.35 -15.08
N GLY A 201 1.75 -42.00 -16.05
CA GLY A 201 1.04 -41.35 -17.14
C GLY A 201 -0.14 -40.48 -16.64
N LEU A 202 -0.86 -40.96 -15.63
CA LEU A 202 -1.97 -40.21 -15.03
C LEU A 202 -1.47 -38.94 -14.31
N VAL A 203 -0.31 -39.00 -13.64
CA VAL A 203 0.34 -37.82 -13.02
C VAL A 203 0.69 -36.78 -14.08
N GLU A 204 1.29 -37.20 -15.22
CA GLU A 204 1.66 -36.33 -16.32
C GLU A 204 0.43 -35.66 -16.95
N ASP A 205 -0.65 -36.41 -17.17
CA ASP A 205 -1.90 -35.88 -17.72
C ASP A 205 -2.56 -34.86 -16.79
N ILE A 206 -2.54 -35.10 -15.49
CA ILE A 206 -3.05 -34.17 -14.46
C ILE A 206 -2.21 -32.87 -14.46
N ILE A 207 -0.89 -33.01 -14.46
CA ILE A 207 0.03 -31.85 -14.51
C ILE A 207 -0.20 -31.05 -15.79
N GLY A 208 -0.31 -31.73 -16.95
CA GLY A 208 -0.57 -31.09 -18.24
C GLY A 208 -1.91 -30.33 -18.26
N SER A 209 -2.96 -30.93 -17.73
CA SER A 209 -4.29 -30.30 -17.64
C SER A 209 -4.32 -29.11 -16.73
N LEU A 210 -3.66 -29.17 -15.56
CA LEU A 210 -3.60 -28.07 -14.59
C LEU A 210 -2.67 -26.95 -15.03
N SER A 211 -1.58 -27.25 -15.74
CA SER A 211 -0.63 -26.24 -16.25
C SER A 211 -1.21 -25.32 -17.31
N GLY A 212 -2.37 -25.67 -17.90
CA GLY A 212 -3.14 -24.82 -18.79
C GLY A 212 -3.93 -23.71 -18.09
N LEU A 213 -4.05 -23.75 -16.77
CA LEU A 213 -4.75 -22.74 -15.97
C LEU A 213 -3.78 -21.58 -15.67
N ARG A 214 -4.07 -20.40 -16.22
CA ARG A 214 -3.19 -19.20 -16.09
C ARG A 214 -3.10 -18.61 -14.66
N GLU A 215 -3.88 -19.12 -13.73
CA GLU A 215 -4.00 -18.59 -12.37
C GLU A 215 -3.39 -19.52 -11.31
N MET A 216 -2.56 -20.51 -11.71
CA MET A 216 -2.06 -21.53 -10.81
C MET A 216 -0.66 -22.00 -11.18
N VAL A 217 0.21 -22.22 -10.18
CA VAL A 217 1.50 -22.86 -10.36
C VAL A 217 1.38 -24.34 -10.03
N VAL A 218 1.73 -25.20 -10.99
CA VAL A 218 1.75 -26.67 -10.80
C VAL A 218 3.19 -27.12 -10.61
N SER A 219 3.50 -27.71 -9.47
CA SER A 219 4.82 -28.29 -9.17
C SER A 219 4.77 -29.80 -9.20
N ALA A 220 5.70 -30.41 -9.95
CA ALA A 220 5.98 -31.83 -9.85
C ALA A 220 7.09 -32.11 -8.82
N ARG A 221 7.10 -33.29 -8.22
CA ARG A 221 8.17 -33.72 -7.30
C ARG A 221 9.51 -33.80 -8.06
N GLY A 222 10.38 -32.85 -7.87
CA GLY A 222 11.69 -32.77 -8.53
C GLY A 222 12.23 -31.36 -8.75
N SER A 223 11.39 -30.35 -8.56
CA SER A 223 11.81 -28.93 -8.65
C SER A 223 12.02 -28.36 -7.26
N THR A 224 12.96 -28.95 -6.50
CA THR A 224 13.49 -28.30 -5.31
C THR A 224 14.87 -27.76 -5.68
N LEU A 225 14.93 -26.46 -5.93
CA LEU A 225 16.16 -25.67 -5.87
C LEU A 225 15.90 -24.49 -4.95
#